data_4eacfb35458cb3a849c968881bc13ab9
#
_entry.id   4eacfb35458cb3a849c968881bc13ab9
#
_cell.length_a   1.000
_cell.length_b   1.000
_cell.length_c   1.000
_cell.angle_alpha   90.00
_cell.angle_beta   90.00
_cell.angle_gamma   90.00
#
_symmetry.space_group_name_H-M   'P 1'
#
loop_
_entity.id
_entity.type
_entity.pdbx_description
1 polymer ?
#
loop_
_entity_poly.entity_id
_entity_poly.type
_entity_poly.pdbx_seq_one_letter_code
_entity_poly.pdbx_strand_id
1 'polypeptide(L)'
;VARVVQISQAELDSVRRLYEGVMSYACHGLFFREGMALADQMLKDATDGKDPLAAGRTLLLERGWAEDVRFDERTVRVRGSIEASPGSEVETCHRIRGILSKVLEAKSKARVRLHEVECVSTGGRECRFEPEESP
;
A
#
# COMPACT_ATOMS: atom_id res chain seq x y z
N VAL A 1 1.84 25.90 2.30
CA VAL A 1 1.52 24.81 1.38
C VAL A 1 2.66 23.79 1.38
N ALA A 2 2.34 22.54 1.59
CA ALA A 2 3.34 21.49 1.58
C ALA A 2 3.97 21.36 0.18
N ARG A 3 5.29 21.20 0.15
CA ARG A 3 6.00 20.94 -1.09
C ARG A 3 5.89 19.44 -1.39
N VAL A 4 5.54 19.10 -2.61
CA VAL A 4 5.36 17.71 -3.04
C VAL A 4 6.13 17.44 -4.32
N VAL A 5 6.47 16.19 -4.55
CA VAL A 5 7.04 15.74 -5.80
C VAL A 5 6.07 14.74 -6.43
N GLN A 6 5.92 14.77 -7.73
CA GLN A 6 5.09 13.80 -8.44
C GLN A 6 5.97 12.68 -8.99
N ILE A 7 5.54 11.44 -8.77
CA ILE A 7 6.22 10.24 -9.26
C ILE A 7 5.21 9.42 -10.03
N SER A 8 5.56 9.01 -11.24
CA SER A 8 4.68 8.22 -12.11
C SER A 8 4.76 6.73 -11.79
N GLN A 9 3.76 5.98 -12.28
CA GLN A 9 3.78 4.52 -12.20
C GLN A 9 5.04 3.93 -12.85
N ALA A 10 5.44 4.45 -14.01
CA ALA A 10 6.61 3.97 -14.71
C ALA A 10 7.89 4.22 -13.90
N GLU A 11 7.98 5.38 -13.24
CA GLU A 11 9.12 5.69 -12.39
C GLU A 11 9.18 4.78 -11.16
N LEU A 12 8.05 4.51 -10.53
CA LEU A 12 7.99 3.58 -9.40
C LEU A 12 8.39 2.17 -9.82
N ASP A 13 7.95 1.73 -10.99
CA ASP A 13 8.33 0.43 -11.54
C ASP A 13 9.84 0.34 -11.80
N SER A 14 10.42 1.40 -12.34
CA SER A 14 11.87 1.46 -12.57
C SER A 14 12.66 1.39 -11.27
N VAL A 15 12.20 2.09 -10.23
CA VAL A 15 12.85 2.06 -8.92
C VAL A 15 12.76 0.65 -8.32
N ARG A 16 11.60 0.00 -8.41
CA ARG A 16 11.45 -1.36 -7.91
C ARG A 16 12.42 -2.32 -8.60
N ARG A 17 12.50 -2.25 -9.93
CA ARG A 17 13.39 -3.11 -10.70
C ARG A 17 14.86 -2.87 -10.36
N LEU A 18 15.23 -1.62 -10.13
CA LEU A 18 16.59 -1.29 -9.70
C LEU A 18 16.93 -1.99 -8.38
N TYR A 19 16.07 -1.85 -7.38
CA TYR A 19 16.34 -2.45 -6.08
C TYR A 19 16.27 -3.96 -6.10
N GLU A 20 15.37 -4.55 -6.88
CA GLU A 20 15.33 -6.00 -7.06
C GLU A 20 16.61 -6.52 -7.71
N GLY A 21 17.19 -5.74 -8.63
CA GLY A 21 18.48 -6.08 -9.24
C GLY A 21 19.65 -6.03 -8.29
N VAL A 22 19.60 -5.17 -7.27
CA VAL A 22 20.67 -5.02 -6.28
C VAL A 22 20.49 -5.97 -5.09
N MET A 23 19.27 -6.14 -4.59
CA MET A 23 18.98 -6.79 -3.32
C MET A 23 18.10 -8.02 -3.46
N SER A 24 17.75 -8.43 -4.68
CA SER A 24 16.71 -9.41 -4.91
C SER A 24 15.41 -8.97 -4.22
N TYR A 25 14.59 -9.92 -3.77
CA TYR A 25 13.29 -9.60 -3.17
C TYR A 25 13.39 -9.10 -1.72
N ALA A 26 14.60 -9.01 -1.16
CA ALA A 26 14.79 -8.41 0.16
C ALA A 26 14.32 -6.94 0.21
N CYS A 27 14.34 -6.25 -0.93
CA CYS A 27 13.87 -4.86 -1.00
C CYS A 27 12.37 -4.71 -0.73
N HIS A 28 11.58 -5.77 -0.88
CA HIS A 28 10.13 -5.70 -0.67
C HIS A 28 9.79 -5.31 0.77
N GLY A 29 10.55 -5.81 1.73
CA GLY A 29 10.39 -5.42 3.14
C GLY A 29 10.71 -3.95 3.38
N LEU A 30 11.67 -3.40 2.64
CA LEU A 30 12.00 -1.96 2.73
C LEU A 30 10.88 -1.12 2.13
N PHE A 31 10.31 -1.51 1.02
CA PHE A 31 9.16 -0.80 0.43
C PHE A 31 7.95 -0.84 1.36
N PHE A 32 7.72 -1.96 2.02
CA PHE A 32 6.67 -2.08 3.02
C PHE A 32 6.88 -1.08 4.16
N ARG A 33 8.09 -0.99 4.69
CA ARG A 33 8.44 -0.03 5.75
C ARG A 33 8.33 1.41 5.27
N GLU A 34 8.70 1.68 4.02
CA GLU A 34 8.53 2.99 3.42
C GLU A 34 7.05 3.38 3.41
N GLY A 35 6.18 2.46 3.00
CA GLY A 35 4.73 2.69 3.03
C GLY A 35 4.21 2.99 4.42
N MET A 36 4.70 2.27 5.43
CA MET A 36 4.34 2.54 6.82
C MET A 36 4.76 3.94 7.26
N ALA A 37 5.97 4.35 6.91
CA ALA A 37 6.47 5.68 7.25
C ALA A 37 5.69 6.79 6.54
N LEU A 38 5.35 6.58 5.26
CA LEU A 38 4.52 7.51 4.52
C LEU A 38 3.15 7.67 5.19
N ALA A 39 2.54 6.56 5.59
CA ALA A 39 1.24 6.58 6.24
C ALA A 39 1.27 7.33 7.58
N ASP A 40 2.33 7.19 8.35
CA ASP A 40 2.48 7.93 9.61
C ASP A 40 2.36 9.43 9.37
N GLN A 41 2.98 9.95 8.31
CA GLN A 41 2.87 11.37 7.97
C GLN A 41 1.50 11.71 7.39
N MET A 42 0.99 10.87 6.49
CA MET A 42 -0.29 11.11 5.83
C MET A 42 -1.45 11.17 6.83
N LEU A 43 -1.41 10.33 7.85
CA LEU A 43 -2.50 10.22 8.82
C LEU A 43 -2.44 11.25 9.93
N LYS A 44 -1.29 11.88 10.17
CA LYS A 44 -1.13 12.86 11.25
C LYS A 44 -2.17 13.98 11.21
N ASP A 45 -2.42 14.51 10.02
CA ASP A 45 -3.30 15.66 9.84
C ASP A 45 -4.73 15.27 9.47
N ALA A 46 -4.95 14.02 9.14
CA ALA A 46 -6.20 13.57 8.52
C ALA A 46 -7.16 12.88 9.47
N THR A 47 -6.69 12.42 10.63
CA THR A 47 -7.47 11.54 11.49
C THR A 47 -8.10 12.20 12.72
N ASP A 48 -7.96 13.52 12.87
CA ASP A 48 -8.55 14.25 13.98
C ASP A 48 -10.08 14.12 13.94
N GLY A 49 -10.61 13.27 14.82
CA GLY A 49 -12.05 13.05 14.94
C GLY A 49 -12.70 12.32 13.78
N LYS A 50 -11.92 11.75 12.85
CA LYS A 50 -12.44 11.04 11.68
C LYS A 50 -12.15 9.54 11.77
N ASP A 51 -12.98 8.74 11.08
CA ASP A 51 -12.72 7.32 10.93
C ASP A 51 -11.42 7.11 10.14
N PRO A 52 -10.42 6.42 10.71
CA PRO A 52 -9.16 6.19 10.01
C PRO A 52 -9.30 5.47 8.67
N LEU A 53 -10.26 4.57 8.53
CA LEU A 53 -10.47 3.86 7.27
C LEU A 53 -10.95 4.82 6.17
N ALA A 54 -11.91 5.69 6.49
CA ALA A 54 -12.41 6.68 5.55
C ALA A 54 -11.33 7.70 5.19
N ALA A 55 -10.57 8.17 6.19
CA ALA A 55 -9.47 9.11 5.96
C ALA A 55 -8.37 8.49 5.10
N GLY A 56 -7.98 7.26 5.39
CA GLY A 56 -6.95 6.54 4.63
C GLY A 56 -7.38 6.32 3.19
N ARG A 57 -8.63 5.91 2.98
CA ARG A 57 -9.18 5.75 1.63
C ARG A 57 -9.10 7.04 0.84
N THR A 58 -9.58 8.15 1.43
CA THR A 58 -9.57 9.46 0.78
C THR A 58 -8.15 9.88 0.39
N LEU A 59 -7.19 9.72 1.29
CA LEU A 59 -5.80 10.08 1.03
C LEU A 59 -5.19 9.25 -0.10
N LEU A 60 -5.43 7.95 -0.12
CA LEU A 60 -4.90 7.08 -1.17
C LEU A 60 -5.46 7.45 -2.54
N LEU A 61 -6.76 7.74 -2.60
CA LEU A 61 -7.40 8.15 -3.85
C LEU A 61 -6.93 9.53 -4.31
N GLU A 62 -6.92 10.52 -3.42
CA GLU A 62 -6.51 11.88 -3.75
C GLU A 62 -5.05 11.98 -4.17
N ARG A 63 -4.17 11.18 -3.57
CA ARG A 63 -2.74 11.20 -3.89
C ARG A 63 -2.37 10.29 -5.06
N GLY A 64 -3.33 9.58 -5.62
CA GLY A 64 -3.11 8.79 -6.83
C GLY A 64 -2.52 7.40 -6.58
N TRP A 65 -2.53 6.91 -5.34
CA TRP A 65 -2.04 5.56 -5.05
C TRP A 65 -2.91 4.47 -5.67
N ALA A 66 -4.23 4.71 -5.74
CA ALA A 66 -5.17 3.74 -6.24
C ALA A 66 -6.40 4.43 -6.82
N GLU A 67 -7.13 3.73 -7.67
CA GLU A 67 -8.42 4.20 -8.19
C GLU A 67 -9.55 3.94 -7.21
N ASP A 68 -9.48 2.87 -6.45
CA ASP A 68 -10.44 2.57 -5.40
C ASP A 68 -9.82 1.68 -4.32
N VAL A 69 -10.29 1.85 -3.09
CA VAL A 69 -9.88 1.04 -1.94
C VAL A 69 -11.15 0.69 -1.17
N ARG A 70 -11.34 -0.59 -0.88
CA ARG A 70 -12.48 -1.08 -0.11
C ARG A 70 -12.00 -1.87 1.09
N PHE A 71 -12.53 -1.52 2.26
CA PHE A 71 -12.25 -2.22 3.51
C PHE A 71 -13.44 -3.13 3.83
N ASP A 72 -13.26 -4.42 3.65
CA ASP A 72 -14.22 -5.44 4.09
C ASP A 72 -13.76 -5.96 5.47
N GLU A 73 -14.52 -6.87 6.09
CA GLU A 73 -14.25 -7.31 7.46
C GLU A 73 -12.80 -7.74 7.70
N ARG A 74 -12.23 -8.56 6.81
CA ARG A 74 -10.89 -9.09 6.96
C ARG A 74 -10.04 -8.91 5.72
N THR A 75 -10.52 -8.15 4.77
CA THR A 75 -9.88 -8.04 3.46
C THR A 75 -9.88 -6.59 3.03
N VAL A 76 -8.75 -6.14 2.47
CA VAL A 76 -8.67 -4.84 1.81
C VAL A 76 -8.54 -5.10 0.32
N ARG A 77 -9.42 -4.51 -0.47
CA ARG A 77 -9.41 -4.63 -1.93
C ARG A 77 -8.97 -3.32 -2.54
N VAL A 78 -8.00 -3.38 -3.45
CA VAL A 78 -7.45 -2.21 -4.12
C VAL A 78 -7.58 -2.40 -5.62
N ARG A 79 -8.23 -1.45 -6.27
CA ARG A 79 -8.31 -1.40 -7.72
C ARG A 79 -7.45 -0.26 -8.25
N GLY A 80 -6.73 -0.51 -9.34
CA GLY A 80 -5.90 0.50 -9.98
C GLY A 80 -4.73 0.93 -9.13
N SER A 81 -4.06 -0.02 -8.45
CA SER A 81 -2.85 0.28 -7.69
C SER A 81 -1.77 0.84 -8.59
N ILE A 82 -1.17 1.97 -8.19
CA ILE A 82 -0.07 2.57 -8.95
C ILE A 82 1.17 1.68 -8.94
N GLU A 83 1.29 0.78 -7.99
CA GLU A 83 2.42 -0.13 -7.91
C GLU A 83 2.22 -1.42 -8.71
N ALA A 84 1.06 -1.63 -9.33
CA ALA A 84 0.81 -2.81 -10.13
C ALA A 84 1.70 -2.82 -11.37
N SER A 85 2.29 -3.97 -11.66
CA SER A 85 3.15 -4.20 -12.83
C SER A 85 2.75 -5.53 -13.46
N PRO A 86 1.80 -5.53 -14.40
CA PRO A 86 1.32 -6.76 -15.04
C PRO A 86 2.45 -7.58 -15.66
N GLY A 87 2.40 -8.89 -15.50
CA GLY A 87 3.42 -9.79 -16.00
C GLY A 87 4.57 -10.05 -15.03
N SER A 88 4.49 -9.53 -13.80
CA SER A 88 5.47 -9.83 -12.77
C SER A 88 5.31 -11.26 -12.26
N GLU A 89 6.41 -11.87 -11.85
CA GLU A 89 6.38 -13.20 -11.22
C GLU A 89 5.93 -13.15 -9.78
N VAL A 90 6.01 -11.98 -9.15
CA VAL A 90 5.70 -11.78 -7.73
C VAL A 90 4.85 -10.53 -7.54
N GLU A 91 4.25 -10.40 -6.39
CA GLU A 91 3.48 -9.23 -5.99
C GLU A 91 4.37 -7.98 -5.97
N THR A 92 3.79 -6.82 -6.28
CA THR A 92 4.55 -5.57 -6.40
C THR A 92 4.00 -4.41 -5.56
N CYS A 93 2.87 -4.60 -4.87
CA CYS A 93 2.18 -3.51 -4.17
C CYS A 93 2.64 -3.38 -2.71
N HIS A 94 3.95 -3.24 -2.49
CA HIS A 94 4.52 -3.31 -1.14
C HIS A 94 4.34 -2.02 -0.34
N ARG A 95 4.47 -0.84 -0.97
CA ARG A 95 4.24 0.43 -0.28
C ARG A 95 2.78 0.57 0.12
N ILE A 96 1.87 0.25 -0.81
CA ILE A 96 0.43 0.27 -0.52
C ILE A 96 0.11 -0.68 0.63
N ARG A 97 0.71 -1.87 0.64
CA ARG A 97 0.55 -2.84 1.73
C ARG A 97 0.97 -2.23 3.07
N GLY A 98 2.07 -1.49 3.09
CA GLY A 98 2.52 -0.79 4.29
C GLY A 98 1.58 0.32 4.74
N ILE A 99 1.11 1.12 3.79
CA ILE A 99 0.16 2.20 4.07
C ILE A 99 -1.13 1.64 4.65
N LEU A 100 -1.69 0.62 4.02
CA LEU A 100 -2.93 0.00 4.47
C LEU A 100 -2.79 -0.66 5.83
N SER A 101 -1.65 -1.27 6.12
CA SER A 101 -1.39 -1.86 7.44
C SER A 101 -1.48 -0.79 8.53
N LYS A 102 -0.90 0.39 8.30
CA LYS A 102 -0.95 1.50 9.25
C LYS A 102 -2.36 2.09 9.39
N VAL A 103 -3.11 2.16 8.31
CA VAL A 103 -4.50 2.62 8.37
C VAL A 103 -5.33 1.69 9.25
N LEU A 104 -5.16 0.37 9.10
CA LEU A 104 -5.86 -0.60 9.92
C LEU A 104 -5.41 -0.54 11.38
N GLU A 105 -4.12 -0.32 11.64
CA GLU A 105 -3.62 -0.12 13.01
C GLU A 105 -4.26 1.10 13.67
N ALA A 106 -4.41 2.19 12.92
CA ALA A 106 -5.05 3.39 13.45
C ALA A 106 -6.51 3.12 13.85
N LYS A 107 -7.20 2.27 13.10
CA LYS A 107 -8.60 1.91 13.39
C LYS A 107 -8.70 0.96 14.57
N SER A 108 -7.91 -0.11 14.59
CA SER A 108 -8.03 -1.18 15.58
C SER A 108 -7.26 -0.91 16.87
N LYS A 109 -6.31 0.03 16.86
CA LYS A 109 -5.39 0.32 17.96
C LYS A 109 -4.48 -0.87 18.30
N ALA A 110 -4.30 -1.79 17.36
CA ALA A 110 -3.44 -2.96 17.51
C ALA A 110 -2.54 -3.07 16.29
N ARG A 111 -1.43 -3.78 16.43
CA ARG A 111 -0.53 -4.03 15.30
C ARG A 111 -1.23 -4.85 14.24
N VAL A 112 -1.13 -4.40 12.99
CA VAL A 112 -1.64 -5.11 11.83
C VAL A 112 -0.53 -5.18 10.79
N ARG A 113 -0.27 -6.38 10.30
CA ARG A 113 0.60 -6.56 9.16
C ARG A 113 -0.19 -7.29 8.08
N LEU A 114 -0.36 -6.62 6.95
CA LEU A 114 -1.07 -7.20 5.81
C LEU A 114 -0.10 -7.99 4.93
N HIS A 115 -0.61 -9.04 4.32
CA HIS A 115 0.07 -9.69 3.21
C HIS A 115 -0.84 -9.67 1.99
N GLU A 116 -0.26 -9.70 0.81
CA GLU A 116 -1.01 -9.65 -0.45
C GLU A 116 -1.39 -11.07 -0.85
N VAL A 117 -2.69 -11.32 -0.99
CA VAL A 117 -3.21 -12.66 -1.35
C VAL A 117 -3.61 -12.75 -2.81
N GLU A 118 -3.78 -11.62 -3.47
CA GLU A 118 -4.06 -11.52 -4.90
C GLU A 118 -3.45 -10.23 -5.42
N CYS A 119 -2.84 -10.26 -6.60
CA CYS A 119 -2.20 -9.10 -7.19
C CYS A 119 -2.45 -9.07 -8.70
N VAL A 120 -2.79 -7.89 -9.22
CA VAL A 120 -2.92 -7.68 -10.66
C VAL A 120 -1.61 -8.02 -11.37
N SER A 121 -0.49 -7.75 -10.74
CA SER A 121 0.85 -8.02 -11.31
C SER A 121 1.07 -9.49 -11.62
N THR A 122 0.49 -10.39 -10.83
CA THR A 122 0.62 -11.84 -11.00
C THR A 122 -0.62 -12.48 -11.61
N GLY A 123 -1.48 -11.68 -12.26
CA GLY A 123 -2.63 -12.18 -13.00
C GLY A 123 -3.97 -12.09 -12.29
N GLY A 124 -4.02 -11.50 -11.10
CA GLY A 124 -5.26 -11.29 -10.37
C GLY A 124 -6.13 -10.20 -11.02
N ARG A 125 -7.38 -10.14 -10.65
CA ARG A 125 -8.33 -9.12 -11.13
C ARG A 125 -8.19 -7.81 -10.38
N GLU A 126 -7.73 -7.88 -9.13
CA GLU A 126 -7.52 -6.75 -8.24
C GLU A 126 -6.37 -7.09 -7.31
N CYS A 127 -5.93 -6.13 -6.53
CA CYS A 127 -4.98 -6.39 -5.45
C CYS A 127 -5.76 -6.55 -4.16
N ARG A 128 -5.52 -7.64 -3.44
CA ARG A 128 -6.27 -7.98 -2.23
C ARG A 128 -5.30 -8.33 -1.13
N PHE A 129 -5.56 -7.79 0.05
CA PHE A 129 -4.69 -7.93 1.21
C PHE A 129 -5.48 -8.47 2.40
N GLU A 130 -4.84 -9.30 3.20
CA GLU A 130 -5.42 -9.85 4.43
C GLU A 130 -4.41 -9.74 5.57
N PRO A 131 -4.86 -9.58 6.83
CA PRO A 131 -3.94 -9.58 7.97
C PRO A 131 -3.21 -10.93 8.06
N GLU A 132 -1.92 -10.87 8.38
CA GLU A 132 -1.17 -12.07 8.71
C GLU A 132 -1.70 -12.63 10.03
N GLU A 133 -1.93 -13.93 10.07
CA GLU A 133 -2.35 -14.56 11.31
C GLU A 133 -1.16 -14.69 12.25
N SER A 134 -1.38 -14.30 13.51
CA SER A 134 -0.37 -14.53 14.54
C SER A 134 -0.29 -16.03 14.84
N PRO A 135 0.93 -16.60 14.96
CA PRO A 135 1.08 -18.00 15.36
C PRO A 135 0.55 -18.24 16.77
#